data_c18958f4d69a979cbee9f94a340d4fba
#
_entry.id   c18958f4d69a979cbee9f94a340d4fba
#
_cell.length_a   1.000
_cell.length_b   1.000
_cell.length_c   1.000
_cell.angle_alpha   90.00
_cell.angle_beta   90.00
_cell.angle_gamma   90.00
#
_symmetry.space_group_name_H-M   'P 1'
#
loop_
_entity.id
_entity.type
_entity.pdbx_description
1 polymer ?
#
loop_
_entity_poly.entity_id
_entity_poly.type
_entity_poly.pdbx_seq_one_letter_code
_entity_poly.pdbx_strand_id
1 'polypeptide(L)'
;VALQIARNLIGDNDIQTAFACVAAIADVMPLWKETRRIVKRGLTVLKQGRPRSLISLLNPGSSIDMTSISFSIVPKLNSLGRMSDLANVNTMIPFLLSNNEEQIAHYAAQVNQINEKRKEISSSISETAINMIADEKFPILYQEDFHEGVSGLVAGRIVSQLHRPVLVMAKSHETIKGS
;
A
#
# COMPACT_ATOMS: atom_id res chain seq x y z
N VAL A 1 14.92 -2.03 10.80
CA VAL A 1 16.28 -1.43 10.70
C VAL A 1 16.23 0.08 10.85
N ALA A 2 15.49 0.83 10.00
CA ALA A 2 15.46 2.31 10.03
C ALA A 2 15.10 2.88 11.41
N LEU A 3 14.09 2.32 12.12
CA LEU A 3 13.72 2.76 13.46
C LEU A 3 14.88 2.59 14.47
N GLN A 4 15.66 1.51 14.37
CA GLN A 4 16.80 1.30 15.28
C GLN A 4 17.94 2.30 15.02
N ILE A 5 18.19 2.63 13.76
CA ILE A 5 19.13 3.69 13.40
C ILE A 5 18.67 5.04 13.96
N ALA A 6 17.40 5.38 13.75
CA ALA A 6 16.84 6.63 14.27
C ALA A 6 16.92 6.70 15.79
N ARG A 7 16.58 5.63 16.51
CA ARG A 7 16.70 5.57 17.98
C ARG A 7 18.12 5.82 18.48
N ASN A 8 19.12 5.29 17.76
CA ASN A 8 20.53 5.52 18.14
C ASN A 8 21.01 6.93 17.86
N LEU A 9 20.46 7.60 16.83
CA LEU A 9 20.89 8.95 16.42
C LEU A 9 20.19 10.06 17.20
N ILE A 10 18.89 9.93 17.40
CA ILE A 10 18.03 11.02 17.93
C ILE A 10 17.15 10.60 19.12
N GLY A 11 17.37 9.40 19.66
CA GLY A 11 16.60 8.87 20.77
C GLY A 11 15.27 8.23 20.35
N ASP A 12 14.54 7.74 21.35
CA ASP A 12 13.26 7.06 21.14
C ASP A 12 12.12 8.06 20.90
N ASN A 13 11.34 7.84 19.85
CA ASN A 13 10.27 8.75 19.42
C ASN A 13 8.99 7.98 19.08
N ASP A 14 7.88 8.42 19.63
CA ASP A 14 6.57 7.79 19.45
C ASP A 14 6.07 7.87 18.00
N ILE A 15 6.28 9.01 17.32
CA ILE A 15 5.85 9.19 15.93
C ILE A 15 6.61 8.24 14.99
N GLN A 16 7.93 8.12 15.19
CA GLN A 16 8.74 7.15 14.42
C GLN A 16 8.30 5.72 14.70
N THR A 17 7.93 5.41 15.95
CA THR A 17 7.40 4.10 16.31
C THR A 17 6.04 3.83 15.67
N ALA A 18 5.18 4.84 15.50
CA ALA A 18 3.92 4.71 14.77
C ALA A 18 4.15 4.43 13.27
N PHE A 19 5.09 5.12 12.61
CA PHE A 19 5.48 4.80 11.23
C PHE A 19 6.04 3.39 11.09
N ALA A 20 6.91 2.97 11.99
CA ALA A 20 7.47 1.62 11.99
C ALA A 20 6.42 0.54 12.26
N CYS A 21 5.40 0.84 13.05
CA CYS A 21 4.23 -0.02 13.26
C CYS A 21 3.48 -0.25 11.95
N VAL A 22 3.15 0.83 11.23
CA VAL A 22 2.46 0.73 9.94
C VAL A 22 3.30 -0.07 8.92
N ALA A 23 4.61 0.19 8.85
CA ALA A 23 5.51 -0.57 7.98
C ALA A 23 5.57 -2.06 8.35
N ALA A 24 5.67 -2.40 9.63
CA ALA A 24 5.69 -3.80 10.07
C ALA A 24 4.38 -4.55 9.75
N ILE A 25 3.24 -3.86 9.81
CA ILE A 25 1.94 -4.41 9.43
C ILE A 25 1.84 -4.54 7.91
N ALA A 26 2.31 -3.54 7.15
CA ALA A 26 2.31 -3.54 5.69
C ALA A 26 3.11 -4.71 5.10
N ASP A 27 4.26 -5.01 5.69
CA ASP A 27 5.16 -6.08 5.26
C ASP A 27 4.82 -7.45 5.88
N VAL A 28 3.70 -7.54 6.59
CA VAL A 28 3.24 -8.77 7.26
C VAL A 28 4.35 -9.38 8.12
N MET A 29 5.12 -8.53 8.81
CA MET A 29 6.25 -8.96 9.63
C MET A 29 5.80 -9.87 10.79
N PRO A 30 6.52 -10.97 11.09
CA PRO A 30 6.22 -11.80 12.24
C PRO A 30 6.22 -10.99 13.55
N LEU A 31 5.12 -11.08 14.30
CA LEU A 31 4.92 -10.31 15.54
C LEU A 31 5.62 -10.95 16.73
N TRP A 32 6.94 -11.08 16.64
CA TRP A 32 7.77 -11.63 17.71
C TRP A 32 8.65 -10.53 18.34
N LYS A 33 9.04 -10.75 19.59
CA LYS A 33 10.04 -9.93 20.29
C LYS A 33 9.86 -8.43 20.02
N GLU A 34 10.83 -7.80 19.36
CA GLU A 34 10.87 -6.37 19.12
C GLU A 34 9.76 -5.90 18.14
N THR A 35 9.47 -6.66 17.09
CA THR A 35 8.38 -6.31 16.15
C THR A 35 7.04 -6.20 16.88
N ARG A 36 6.75 -7.14 17.79
CA ARG A 36 5.54 -7.09 18.61
C ARG A 36 5.51 -5.86 19.52
N ARG A 37 6.65 -5.48 20.12
CA ARG A 37 6.74 -4.26 20.95
C ARG A 37 6.48 -3.00 20.14
N ILE A 38 7.10 -2.89 18.95
CA ILE A 38 6.90 -1.78 18.02
C ILE A 38 5.42 -1.67 17.64
N VAL A 39 4.79 -2.77 17.22
CA VAL A 39 3.38 -2.76 16.82
C VAL A 39 2.46 -2.39 17.98
N LYS A 40 2.65 -2.96 19.17
CA LYS A 40 1.84 -2.60 20.35
C LYS A 40 1.96 -1.11 20.70
N ARG A 41 3.20 -0.59 20.78
CA ARG A 41 3.43 0.83 21.10
C ARG A 41 2.92 1.74 20.00
N GLY A 42 3.19 1.42 18.73
CA GLY A 42 2.72 2.21 17.59
C GLY A 42 1.19 2.28 17.51
N LEU A 43 0.48 1.18 17.76
CA LEU A 43 -0.99 1.17 17.86
C LEU A 43 -1.49 2.09 18.99
N THR A 44 -0.80 2.13 20.13
CA THR A 44 -1.16 3.06 21.22
C THR A 44 -1.03 4.52 20.77
N VAL A 45 0.03 4.86 20.06
CA VAL A 45 0.25 6.22 19.54
C VAL A 45 -0.80 6.57 18.47
N LEU A 46 -1.08 5.66 17.55
CA LEU A 46 -2.12 5.86 16.52
C LEU A 46 -3.50 6.07 17.15
N LYS A 47 -3.86 5.32 18.21
CA LYS A 47 -5.12 5.50 18.95
C LYS A 47 -5.22 6.87 19.66
N GLN A 48 -4.10 7.54 19.90
CA GLN A 48 -4.06 8.93 20.37
C GLN A 48 -4.25 9.96 19.24
N GLY A 49 -4.49 9.51 18.00
CA GLY A 49 -4.68 10.38 16.85
C GLY A 49 -3.38 10.91 16.24
N ARG A 50 -2.24 10.24 16.44
CA ARG A 50 -0.91 10.69 15.98
C ARG A 50 -0.16 9.59 15.21
N PRO A 51 0.63 9.96 14.16
CA PRO A 51 0.63 11.27 13.49
C PRO A 51 -0.67 11.51 12.71
N ARG A 52 -1.10 12.76 12.60
CA ARG A 52 -2.32 13.18 11.90
C ARG A 52 -2.36 12.71 10.45
N SER A 53 -1.22 12.73 9.76
CA SER A 53 -1.10 12.26 8.37
C SER A 53 -1.51 10.79 8.18
N LEU A 54 -1.13 9.89 9.07
CA LEU A 54 -1.57 8.49 9.00
C LEU A 54 -3.05 8.35 9.34
N ILE A 55 -3.52 9.10 10.34
CA ILE A 55 -4.93 9.05 10.77
C ILE A 55 -5.86 9.55 9.67
N SER A 56 -5.46 10.59 8.91
CA SER A 56 -6.24 11.12 7.78
C SER A 56 -6.47 10.12 6.64
N LEU A 57 -5.69 9.04 6.59
CA LEU A 57 -5.85 7.98 5.61
C LEU A 57 -6.80 6.86 6.06
N LEU A 58 -7.28 6.86 7.29
CA LEU A 58 -8.28 5.89 7.74
C LEU A 58 -9.61 6.11 7.02
N ASN A 59 -10.33 5.03 6.81
CA ASN A 59 -11.70 5.14 6.31
C ASN A 59 -12.61 5.70 7.43
N PRO A 60 -13.60 6.52 7.09
CA PRO A 60 -14.52 7.07 8.07
C PRO A 60 -15.15 5.98 8.96
N GLY A 61 -15.20 6.20 10.25
CA GLY A 61 -15.81 5.27 11.20
C GLY A 61 -14.99 4.01 11.54
N SER A 62 -13.79 3.85 10.98
CA SER A 62 -12.93 2.71 11.31
C SER A 62 -12.34 2.83 12.70
N SER A 63 -12.33 1.72 13.46
CA SER A 63 -11.50 1.59 14.65
C SER A 63 -10.02 1.58 14.27
N ILE A 64 -9.14 2.01 15.18
CA ILE A 64 -7.69 1.96 14.94
C ILE A 64 -7.15 0.63 15.47
N ASP A 65 -6.94 -0.30 14.56
CA ASP A 65 -6.40 -1.63 14.80
C ASP A 65 -5.53 -2.11 13.61
N MET A 66 -5.01 -3.33 13.70
CA MET A 66 -4.17 -3.88 12.63
C MET A 66 -4.94 -4.05 11.33
N THR A 67 -6.22 -4.39 11.39
CA THR A 67 -7.06 -4.60 10.22
C THR A 67 -7.30 -3.30 9.47
N SER A 68 -7.68 -2.23 10.18
CA SER A 68 -7.87 -0.90 9.57
C SER A 68 -6.57 -0.35 8.98
N ILE A 69 -5.43 -0.57 9.61
CA ILE A 69 -4.14 -0.19 9.05
C ILE A 69 -3.86 -0.96 7.77
N SER A 70 -4.01 -2.30 7.77
CA SER A 70 -3.74 -3.17 6.63
C SER A 70 -4.64 -2.87 5.42
N PHE A 71 -5.91 -2.56 5.65
CA PHE A 71 -6.90 -2.43 4.57
C PHE A 71 -7.31 -0.99 4.26
N SER A 72 -6.93 -0.01 5.08
CA SER A 72 -7.20 1.40 4.84
C SER A 72 -5.93 2.20 4.57
N ILE A 73 -4.97 2.25 5.51
CA ILE A 73 -3.77 3.07 5.39
C ILE A 73 -2.80 2.50 4.36
N VAL A 74 -2.43 1.23 4.50
CA VAL A 74 -1.39 0.57 3.68
C VAL A 74 -1.71 0.60 2.17
N PRO A 75 -2.94 0.25 1.70
CA PRO A 75 -3.25 0.29 0.28
C PRO A 75 -3.15 1.69 -0.32
N LYS A 76 -3.49 2.73 0.44
CA LYS A 76 -3.40 4.13 0.02
C LYS A 76 -1.95 4.58 -0.12
N LEU A 77 -1.09 4.28 0.84
CA LEU A 77 0.34 4.56 0.74
C LEU A 77 0.98 3.82 -0.43
N ASN A 78 0.68 2.54 -0.60
CA ASN A 78 1.21 1.73 -1.69
C ASN A 78 0.70 2.16 -3.07
N SER A 79 -0.47 2.82 -3.15
CA SER A 79 -1.01 3.26 -4.43
C SER A 79 -0.11 4.28 -5.14
N LEU A 80 0.58 5.15 -4.39
CA LEU A 80 1.48 6.15 -4.95
C LEU A 80 2.67 5.52 -5.69
N GLY A 81 3.27 4.47 -5.12
CA GLY A 81 4.35 3.75 -5.79
C GLY A 81 3.87 2.90 -6.99
N ARG A 82 2.62 2.41 -6.94
CA ARG A 82 2.04 1.63 -8.03
C ARG A 82 1.60 2.47 -9.22
N MET A 83 1.19 3.72 -8.96
CA MET A 83 0.69 4.69 -9.92
C MET A 83 1.71 5.82 -10.10
N SER A 84 2.98 5.45 -10.34
CA SER A 84 4.09 6.41 -10.46
C SER A 84 3.98 7.31 -11.69
N ASP A 85 3.16 6.95 -12.65
CA ASP A 85 2.75 7.75 -13.80
C ASP A 85 1.78 8.88 -13.44
N LEU A 86 0.98 8.69 -12.38
CA LEU A 86 -0.01 9.67 -11.90
C LEU A 86 0.48 10.51 -10.73
N ALA A 87 1.49 10.05 -10.00
CA ALA A 87 1.97 10.71 -8.79
C ALA A 87 3.46 10.53 -8.53
N ASN A 88 4.09 11.58 -8.06
CA ASN A 88 5.46 11.49 -7.56
C ASN A 88 5.44 10.97 -6.11
N VAL A 89 5.98 9.78 -5.90
CA VAL A 89 6.05 9.14 -4.56
C VAL A 89 6.80 10.00 -3.53
N ASN A 90 7.71 10.88 -3.95
CA ASN A 90 8.45 11.77 -3.05
C ASN A 90 7.55 12.80 -2.36
N THR A 91 6.35 13.09 -2.90
CA THR A 91 5.38 13.96 -2.23
C THR A 91 4.85 13.35 -0.94
N MET A 92 5.03 12.05 -0.74
CA MET A 92 4.64 11.37 0.50
C MET A 92 5.46 11.82 1.70
N ILE A 93 6.72 12.20 1.52
CA ILE A 93 7.60 12.59 2.62
C ILE A 93 7.08 13.86 3.31
N PRO A 94 6.88 15.00 2.60
CA PRO A 94 6.30 16.20 3.22
C PRO A 94 4.89 15.97 3.78
N PHE A 95 4.07 15.14 3.14
CA PHE A 95 2.77 14.75 3.68
C PHE A 95 2.90 14.06 5.05
N LEU A 96 3.71 13.00 5.15
CA LEU A 96 3.86 12.22 6.39
C LEU A 96 4.47 13.03 7.52
N LEU A 97 5.34 14.01 7.21
CA LEU A 97 6.01 14.88 8.18
C LEU A 97 5.25 16.16 8.50
N SER A 98 4.18 16.47 7.77
CA SER A 98 3.41 17.70 7.97
C SER A 98 2.66 17.69 9.31
N ASN A 99 2.66 18.87 9.95
CA ASN A 99 1.81 19.19 11.12
C ASN A 99 0.72 20.21 10.75
N ASN A 100 0.65 20.67 9.50
CA ASN A 100 -0.36 21.60 8.99
C ASN A 100 -1.60 20.81 8.56
N GLU A 101 -2.74 21.07 9.20
CA GLU A 101 -3.99 20.32 8.95
C GLU A 101 -4.53 20.51 7.53
N GLU A 102 -4.41 21.71 6.95
CA GLU A 102 -4.85 21.98 5.58
C GLU A 102 -4.00 21.20 4.57
N GLN A 103 -2.67 21.21 4.75
CA GLN A 103 -1.77 20.41 3.90
C GLN A 103 -2.04 18.92 4.05
N ILE A 104 -2.25 18.42 5.27
CA ILE A 104 -2.59 17.02 5.51
C ILE A 104 -3.89 16.66 4.79
N ALA A 105 -4.93 17.47 4.92
CA ALA A 105 -6.22 17.24 4.26
C ALA A 105 -6.09 17.23 2.73
N HIS A 106 -5.32 18.19 2.17
CA HIS A 106 -5.06 18.28 0.74
C HIS A 106 -4.34 17.03 0.19
N TYR A 107 -3.23 16.65 0.83
CA TYR A 107 -2.49 15.44 0.43
C TYR A 107 -3.29 14.15 0.64
N ALA A 108 -4.03 14.03 1.72
CA ALA A 108 -4.88 12.88 1.98
C ALA A 108 -5.96 12.72 0.89
N ALA A 109 -6.54 13.82 0.43
CA ALA A 109 -7.50 13.81 -0.68
C ALA A 109 -6.85 13.30 -1.97
N GLN A 110 -5.65 13.78 -2.31
CA GLN A 110 -4.89 13.30 -3.48
C GLN A 110 -4.56 11.80 -3.38
N VAL A 111 -4.07 11.35 -2.23
CA VAL A 111 -3.76 9.94 -1.99
C VAL A 111 -5.01 9.06 -2.13
N ASN A 112 -6.14 9.50 -1.60
CA ASN A 112 -7.41 8.81 -1.77
C ASN A 112 -7.82 8.71 -3.24
N GLN A 113 -7.73 9.80 -4.01
CA GLN A 113 -8.06 9.83 -5.43
C GLN A 113 -7.18 8.85 -6.24
N ILE A 114 -5.87 8.84 -6.00
CA ILE A 114 -4.93 7.91 -6.64
C ILE A 114 -5.26 6.46 -6.29
N ASN A 115 -5.59 6.19 -5.03
CA ASN A 115 -5.98 4.85 -4.61
C ASN A 115 -7.30 4.38 -5.25
N GLU A 116 -8.30 5.25 -5.41
CA GLU A 116 -9.52 4.91 -6.15
C GLU A 116 -9.20 4.63 -7.62
N LYS A 117 -8.36 5.44 -8.26
CA LYS A 117 -7.93 5.19 -9.64
C LYS A 117 -7.19 3.86 -9.79
N ARG A 118 -6.31 3.52 -8.85
CA ARG A 118 -5.65 2.21 -8.80
C ARG A 118 -6.66 1.07 -8.70
N LYS A 119 -7.73 1.21 -7.88
CA LYS A 119 -8.78 0.20 -7.75
C LYS A 119 -9.56 0.02 -9.06
N GLU A 120 -9.96 1.11 -9.70
CA GLU A 120 -10.66 1.10 -10.99
C GLU A 120 -9.83 0.35 -12.05
N ILE A 121 -8.56 0.76 -12.24
CA ILE A 121 -7.64 0.12 -13.19
C ILE A 121 -7.45 -1.36 -12.88
N SER A 122 -7.19 -1.70 -11.60
CA SER A 122 -7.00 -3.09 -11.20
C SER A 122 -8.26 -3.94 -11.41
N SER A 123 -9.46 -3.39 -11.21
CA SER A 123 -10.72 -4.11 -11.47
C SER A 123 -10.94 -4.34 -12.96
N SER A 124 -10.80 -3.30 -13.77
CA SER A 124 -10.96 -3.38 -15.23
C SER A 124 -9.99 -4.40 -15.85
N ILE A 125 -8.70 -4.33 -15.48
CA ILE A 125 -7.70 -5.30 -15.96
C ILE A 125 -8.02 -6.72 -15.47
N SER A 126 -8.50 -6.88 -14.24
CA SER A 126 -8.87 -8.21 -13.73
C SER A 126 -10.02 -8.83 -14.51
N GLU A 127 -11.03 -8.06 -14.87
CA GLU A 127 -12.17 -8.52 -15.68
C GLU A 127 -11.71 -8.92 -17.09
N THR A 128 -10.90 -8.08 -17.73
CA THR A 128 -10.31 -8.38 -19.04
C THR A 128 -9.46 -9.64 -18.99
N ALA A 129 -8.55 -9.73 -18.02
CA ALA A 129 -7.63 -10.84 -17.85
C ALA A 129 -8.35 -12.17 -17.61
N ILE A 130 -9.41 -12.17 -16.78
CA ILE A 130 -10.22 -13.38 -16.54
C ILE A 130 -10.90 -13.86 -17.82
N ASN A 131 -11.42 -12.95 -18.65
CA ASN A 131 -12.08 -13.30 -19.92
C ASN A 131 -11.10 -13.83 -20.97
N MET A 132 -9.79 -13.61 -20.84
CA MET A 132 -8.76 -14.17 -21.70
C MET A 132 -8.42 -15.62 -21.36
N ILE A 133 -8.79 -16.10 -20.18
CA ILE A 133 -8.39 -17.42 -19.70
C ILE A 133 -9.34 -18.47 -20.28
N ALA A 134 -8.79 -19.45 -21.00
CA ALA A 134 -9.48 -20.65 -21.41
C ALA A 134 -9.20 -21.80 -20.41
N ASP A 135 -8.79 -22.96 -20.87
CA ASP A 135 -8.53 -24.14 -20.02
C ASP A 135 -7.05 -24.40 -19.74
N GLU A 136 -6.22 -23.35 -19.84
CA GLU A 136 -4.78 -23.50 -19.57
C GLU A 136 -4.52 -23.78 -18.09
N LYS A 137 -3.61 -24.74 -17.82
CA LYS A 137 -3.14 -25.02 -16.46
C LYS A 137 -2.31 -23.87 -15.87
N PHE A 138 -1.62 -23.11 -16.71
CA PHE A 138 -0.80 -21.96 -16.37
C PHE A 138 -1.07 -20.83 -17.37
N PRO A 139 -2.10 -20.00 -17.13
CA PRO A 139 -2.39 -18.85 -17.98
C PRO A 139 -1.25 -17.83 -17.97
N ILE A 140 -0.85 -17.39 -19.17
CA ILE A 140 0.09 -16.30 -19.39
C ILE A 140 -0.66 -15.19 -20.12
N LEU A 141 -0.91 -14.08 -19.42
CA LEU A 141 -1.78 -13.02 -19.85
C LEU A 141 -0.96 -11.76 -20.13
N TYR A 142 -1.08 -11.23 -21.31
CA TYR A 142 -0.41 -10.01 -21.73
C TYR A 142 -1.34 -9.15 -22.59
N GLN A 143 -1.39 -7.86 -22.28
CA GLN A 143 -1.90 -6.82 -23.17
C GLN A 143 -1.04 -5.56 -23.05
N GLU A 144 -0.93 -4.78 -24.13
CA GLU A 144 -0.13 -3.55 -24.13
C GLU A 144 -0.68 -2.47 -23.22
N ASP A 145 -2.00 -2.44 -23.04
CA ASP A 145 -2.74 -1.48 -22.22
C ASP A 145 -2.84 -1.90 -20.74
N PHE A 146 -2.33 -3.07 -20.37
CA PHE A 146 -2.24 -3.44 -18.95
C PHE A 146 -1.26 -2.53 -18.24
N HIS A 147 -1.65 -2.10 -17.04
CA HIS A 147 -0.82 -1.20 -16.24
C HIS A 147 0.16 -2.00 -15.37
N GLU A 148 1.48 -1.75 -15.54
CA GLU A 148 2.54 -2.48 -14.84
C GLU A 148 2.41 -2.46 -13.30
N GLY A 149 2.00 -1.33 -12.71
CA GLY A 149 1.90 -1.14 -11.26
C GLY A 149 0.82 -1.99 -10.58
N VAL A 150 -0.13 -2.56 -11.34
CA VAL A 150 -1.20 -3.40 -10.79
C VAL A 150 -1.13 -4.86 -11.23
N SER A 151 -0.21 -5.26 -12.11
CA SER A 151 -0.10 -6.64 -12.61
C SER A 151 -0.07 -7.68 -11.49
N GLY A 152 0.68 -7.45 -10.40
CA GLY A 152 0.73 -8.35 -9.26
C GLY A 152 -0.58 -8.39 -8.44
N LEU A 153 -1.37 -7.30 -8.41
CA LEU A 153 -2.69 -7.31 -7.76
C LEU A 153 -3.68 -8.13 -8.58
N VAL A 154 -3.64 -7.99 -9.90
CA VAL A 154 -4.47 -8.76 -10.84
C VAL A 154 -4.11 -10.24 -10.76
N ALA A 155 -2.81 -10.58 -10.83
CA ALA A 155 -2.33 -11.95 -10.71
C ALA A 155 -2.82 -12.60 -9.39
N GLY A 156 -2.64 -11.92 -8.25
CA GLY A 156 -3.09 -12.40 -6.94
C GLY A 156 -4.61 -12.62 -6.88
N ARG A 157 -5.41 -11.73 -7.50
CA ARG A 157 -6.87 -11.90 -7.57
C ARG A 157 -7.27 -13.11 -8.40
N ILE A 158 -6.64 -13.32 -9.56
CA ILE A 158 -6.91 -14.48 -10.43
C ILE A 158 -6.50 -15.79 -9.74
N VAL A 159 -5.32 -15.83 -9.11
CA VAL A 159 -4.88 -17.00 -8.33
C VAL A 159 -5.87 -17.36 -7.23
N SER A 160 -6.42 -16.35 -6.53
CA SER A 160 -7.41 -16.58 -5.48
C SER A 160 -8.74 -17.17 -6.00
N GLN A 161 -9.08 -16.92 -7.27
CA GLN A 161 -10.30 -17.45 -7.91
C GLN A 161 -10.09 -18.83 -8.55
N LEU A 162 -8.96 -19.00 -9.23
CA LEU A 162 -8.70 -20.20 -10.03
C LEU A 162 -7.91 -21.28 -9.28
N HIS A 163 -7.29 -20.93 -8.14
CA HIS A 163 -6.42 -21.81 -7.35
C HIS A 163 -5.30 -22.48 -8.16
N ARG A 164 -4.79 -21.78 -9.18
CA ARG A 164 -3.67 -22.20 -10.02
C ARG A 164 -2.76 -21.03 -10.33
N PRO A 165 -1.45 -21.27 -10.64
CA PRO A 165 -0.52 -20.20 -10.96
C PRO A 165 -0.93 -19.48 -12.23
N VAL A 166 -0.64 -18.17 -12.28
CA VAL A 166 -0.88 -17.31 -13.45
C VAL A 166 0.27 -16.32 -13.57
N LEU A 167 0.60 -15.91 -14.77
CA LEU A 167 1.51 -14.81 -15.07
C LEU A 167 0.74 -13.68 -15.75
N VAL A 168 0.72 -12.50 -15.14
CA VAL A 168 0.11 -11.30 -15.72
C VAL A 168 1.22 -10.32 -16.09
N MET A 169 1.27 -9.91 -17.34
CA MET A 169 2.31 -9.08 -17.91
C MET A 169 1.75 -7.79 -18.50
N ALA A 170 2.53 -6.72 -18.40
CA ALA A 170 2.22 -5.41 -18.96
C ALA A 170 3.44 -4.85 -19.70
N LYS A 171 3.20 -3.97 -20.66
CA LYS A 171 4.27 -3.22 -21.33
C LYS A 171 4.80 -2.16 -20.35
N SER A 172 6.11 -2.06 -20.26
CA SER A 172 6.81 -1.05 -19.46
C SER A 172 7.93 -0.45 -20.33
N HIS A 173 7.66 0.70 -20.93
CA HIS A 173 8.56 1.32 -21.92
C HIS A 173 8.95 0.33 -23.04
N GLU A 174 10.22 -0.02 -23.15
CA GLU A 174 10.73 -0.98 -24.15
C GLU A 174 10.80 -2.43 -23.62
N THR A 175 10.28 -2.69 -22.42
CA THR A 175 10.34 -4.01 -21.79
C THR A 175 8.95 -4.51 -21.44
N ILE A 176 8.85 -5.80 -21.13
CA ILE A 176 7.64 -6.42 -20.57
C ILE A 176 7.94 -6.76 -19.10
N LYS A 177 7.10 -6.30 -18.21
CA LYS A 177 7.15 -6.65 -16.79
C LYS A 177 5.95 -7.51 -16.41
N GLY A 178 6.15 -8.48 -15.53
CA GLY A 178 5.09 -9.40 -15.12
C GLY A 178 5.22 -9.81 -13.64
N SER A 179 4.14 -10.38 -13.16
CA SER A 179 4.04 -10.90 -11.80
C SER A 179 3.19 -12.17 -11.79
#